data_ba1c7cdb543fd78cf77798fee4c3c9f5
#
_entry.id   ba1c7cdb543fd78cf77798fee4c3c9f5
#
_cell.length_a   1.000
_cell.length_b   1.000
_cell.length_c   1.000
_cell.angle_alpha   90.00
_cell.angle_beta   90.00
_cell.angle_gamma   90.00
#
_symmetry.space_group_name_H-M   'P 1'
#
loop_
_entity.id
_entity.type
_entity.pdbx_description
1 polymer ?
#
loop_
_entity_poly.entity_id
_entity_poly.type
_entity_poly.pdbx_seq_one_letter_code
_entity_poly.pdbx_strand_id
1 'polypeptide(L)'
;MNALEKRSVFALASVYAMRMLGLFMVLPVFMLLGEDLQGATPALLGFAIGAYGLSQALLQIPFGMLSDRVGRKRMIYIGLVLFAAGSLLAAATDSIYVVIAGRILQGAGAIASVLMALLSDLTREEERTKAMATVGITIGLSFSVSLVLGPVLGAWWGLSGIFYTTAALAVVALVIVSRLVPTPHQHKTSADTHPAREMLGRVLSDGRLLRLDFGIFALHLVLTALFLVFPSMLQDQFGLATSSHWWFYLSVMVTSFFAMVPFIIVGEKKRRMKPVLCGAIALLTLATAGFTGVSGSLVAAWAVLFFFFMAFNLLEASLPSLISKEAPAASKGT
;
A
#
# COMPACT_ATOMS: atom_id res chain seq x y z
N MET A 1 3.26 3.70 26.03
CA MET A 1 1.84 3.83 25.61
C MET A 1 0.92 3.39 26.72
N ASN A 2 -0.04 4.23 27.11
CA ASN A 2 -1.11 3.89 28.02
C ASN A 2 -2.18 2.99 27.36
N ALA A 3 -3.19 2.52 28.12
CA ALA A 3 -4.21 1.60 27.58
C ALA A 3 -5.04 2.21 26.44
N LEU A 4 -5.37 3.50 26.54
CA LEU A 4 -6.13 4.22 25.52
C LEU A 4 -5.33 4.39 24.23
N GLU A 5 -4.05 4.78 24.34
CA GLU A 5 -3.13 4.88 23.20
C GLU A 5 -2.96 3.54 22.50
N LYS A 6 -2.71 2.44 23.25
CA LYS A 6 -2.59 1.09 22.68
C LYS A 6 -3.85 0.69 21.93
N ARG A 7 -5.04 0.91 22.52
CA ARG A 7 -6.33 0.63 21.87
C ARG A 7 -6.50 1.43 20.59
N SER A 8 -6.18 2.72 20.62
CA SER A 8 -6.29 3.61 19.45
C SER A 8 -5.35 3.21 18.33
N VAL A 9 -4.07 2.94 18.66
CA VAL A 9 -3.06 2.50 17.70
C VAL A 9 -3.46 1.18 17.04
N PHE A 10 -3.92 0.20 17.85
CA PHE A 10 -4.34 -1.09 17.32
C PHE A 10 -5.57 -0.97 16.42
N ALA A 11 -6.56 -0.18 16.83
CA ALA A 11 -7.76 0.06 16.04
C ALA A 11 -7.45 0.75 14.71
N LEU A 12 -6.64 1.82 14.72
CA LEU A 12 -6.28 2.54 13.49
C LEU A 12 -5.37 1.71 12.58
N ALA A 13 -4.43 0.94 13.13
CA ALA A 13 -3.61 0.01 12.38
C ALA A 13 -4.48 -1.09 11.71
N SER A 14 -5.51 -1.61 12.41
CA SER A 14 -6.45 -2.58 11.84
C SER A 14 -7.27 -2.00 10.69
N VAL A 15 -7.74 -0.74 10.81
CA VAL A 15 -8.43 -0.03 9.72
C VAL A 15 -7.50 0.14 8.51
N TYR A 16 -6.24 0.50 8.77
CA TYR A 16 -5.23 0.61 7.74
C TYR A 16 -4.97 -0.73 7.05
N ALA A 17 -4.84 -1.82 7.86
CA ALA A 17 -4.67 -3.18 7.35
C ALA A 17 -5.80 -3.60 6.41
N MET A 18 -7.05 -3.43 6.83
CA MET A 18 -8.23 -3.80 6.02
C MET A 18 -8.27 -3.07 4.69
N ARG A 19 -7.91 -1.79 4.71
CA ARG A 19 -7.82 -1.00 3.48
C ARG A 19 -6.70 -1.49 2.56
N MET A 20 -5.52 -1.78 3.12
CA MET A 20 -4.37 -2.29 2.35
C MET A 20 -4.62 -3.69 1.82
N LEU A 21 -5.28 -4.57 2.59
CA LEU A 21 -5.74 -5.87 2.11
C LEU A 21 -6.64 -5.71 0.88
N GLY A 22 -7.66 -4.87 0.95
CA GLY A 22 -8.56 -4.62 -0.19
C GLY A 22 -7.86 -4.04 -1.42
N LEU A 23 -6.83 -3.21 -1.22
CA LEU A 23 -6.03 -2.66 -2.32
C LEU A 23 -5.17 -3.73 -2.99
N PHE A 24 -4.44 -4.50 -2.18
CA PHE A 24 -3.39 -5.39 -2.69
C PHE A 24 -3.91 -6.75 -3.15
N MET A 25 -5.05 -7.25 -2.64
CA MET A 25 -5.62 -8.54 -3.08
C MET A 25 -5.94 -8.59 -4.58
N VAL A 26 -6.23 -7.45 -5.17
CA VAL A 26 -6.54 -7.34 -6.59
C VAL A 26 -5.30 -7.54 -7.46
N LEU A 27 -4.11 -7.07 -7.02
CA LEU A 27 -2.90 -7.03 -7.85
C LEU A 27 -2.49 -8.39 -8.45
N PRO A 28 -2.38 -9.49 -7.68
CA PRO A 28 -1.85 -10.75 -8.20
C PRO A 28 -2.78 -11.48 -9.15
N VAL A 29 -4.03 -11.05 -9.32
CA VAL A 29 -5.04 -11.78 -10.09
C VAL A 29 -5.83 -10.93 -11.08
N PHE A 30 -5.72 -9.60 -11.00
CA PHE A 30 -6.58 -8.72 -11.78
C PHE A 30 -6.40 -8.86 -13.30
N MET A 31 -5.16 -9.01 -13.74
CA MET A 31 -4.88 -9.21 -15.16
C MET A 31 -5.48 -10.52 -15.69
N LEU A 32 -5.44 -11.59 -14.88
CA LEU A 32 -5.98 -12.90 -15.25
C LEU A 32 -7.51 -12.93 -15.25
N LEU A 33 -8.11 -12.51 -14.13
CA LEU A 33 -9.56 -12.59 -13.95
C LEU A 33 -10.32 -11.44 -14.63
N GLY A 34 -9.63 -10.37 -14.98
CA GLY A 34 -10.22 -9.22 -15.64
C GLY A 34 -10.34 -9.38 -17.16
N GLU A 35 -9.67 -10.35 -17.77
CA GLU A 35 -9.78 -10.64 -19.22
C GLU A 35 -11.21 -11.02 -19.61
N ASP A 36 -11.96 -11.65 -18.73
CA ASP A 36 -13.35 -12.06 -18.96
C ASP A 36 -14.34 -10.88 -18.91
N LEU A 37 -13.91 -9.69 -18.48
CA LEU A 37 -14.79 -8.52 -18.41
C LEU A 37 -15.14 -8.00 -19.81
N GLN A 38 -16.41 -7.61 -19.99
CA GLN A 38 -16.88 -7.01 -21.24
C GLN A 38 -16.11 -5.73 -21.57
N GLY A 39 -15.53 -5.67 -22.75
CA GLY A 39 -14.71 -4.56 -23.24
C GLY A 39 -13.30 -4.51 -22.63
N ALA A 40 -12.85 -5.57 -21.98
CA ALA A 40 -11.50 -5.64 -21.42
C ALA A 40 -10.45 -5.60 -22.54
N THR A 41 -9.41 -4.82 -22.31
CA THR A 41 -8.15 -4.82 -23.06
C THR A 41 -7.01 -4.71 -22.05
N PRO A 42 -5.80 -5.20 -22.37
CA PRO A 42 -4.66 -5.06 -21.46
C PRO A 42 -4.43 -3.62 -20.98
N ALA A 43 -4.64 -2.63 -21.87
CA ALA A 43 -4.52 -1.22 -21.51
C ALA A 43 -5.59 -0.75 -20.50
N LEU A 44 -6.84 -1.16 -20.68
CA LEU A 44 -7.93 -0.81 -19.76
C LEU A 44 -7.79 -1.54 -18.40
N LEU A 45 -7.31 -2.77 -18.40
CA LEU A 45 -7.00 -3.49 -17.17
C LEU A 45 -5.88 -2.78 -16.40
N GLY A 46 -4.80 -2.42 -17.08
CA GLY A 46 -3.72 -1.62 -16.48
C GLY A 46 -4.22 -0.27 -15.97
N PHE A 47 -5.08 0.40 -16.74
CA PHE A 47 -5.69 1.67 -16.35
C PHE A 47 -6.60 1.51 -15.11
N ALA A 48 -7.36 0.43 -14.99
CA ALA A 48 -8.19 0.17 -13.81
C ALA A 48 -7.38 0.06 -12.52
N ILE A 49 -6.19 -0.57 -12.58
CA ILE A 49 -5.25 -0.61 -11.46
C ILE A 49 -4.73 0.80 -11.15
N GLY A 50 -4.26 1.52 -12.17
CA GLY A 50 -3.70 2.87 -12.02
C GLY A 50 -4.74 3.92 -11.60
N ALA A 51 -5.99 3.80 -12.01
CA ALA A 51 -7.07 4.73 -11.72
C ALA A 51 -7.35 4.87 -10.22
N TYR A 52 -7.24 3.77 -9.46
CA TYR A 52 -7.29 3.81 -8.01
C TYR A 52 -6.17 4.67 -7.43
N GLY A 53 -4.92 4.40 -7.83
CA GLY A 53 -3.75 5.15 -7.34
C GLY A 53 -3.80 6.63 -7.70
N LEU A 54 -4.21 6.94 -8.93
CA LEU A 54 -4.33 8.31 -9.42
C LEU A 54 -5.38 9.10 -8.64
N SER A 55 -6.60 8.55 -8.48
CA SER A 55 -7.66 9.21 -7.71
C SER A 55 -7.27 9.39 -6.24
N GLN A 56 -6.61 8.41 -5.63
CA GLN A 56 -6.08 8.51 -4.28
C GLN A 56 -5.01 9.62 -4.18
N ALA A 57 -4.06 9.66 -5.08
CA ALA A 57 -2.99 10.66 -5.05
C ALA A 57 -3.54 12.08 -5.18
N LEU A 58 -4.49 12.31 -6.10
CA LEU A 58 -5.13 13.60 -6.30
C LEU A 58 -5.96 14.06 -5.09
N LEU A 59 -6.64 13.13 -4.43
CA LEU A 59 -7.58 13.45 -3.35
C LEU A 59 -6.95 13.34 -1.94
N GLN A 60 -5.77 12.76 -1.78
CA GLN A 60 -5.13 12.57 -0.48
C GLN A 60 -4.88 13.89 0.26
N ILE A 61 -4.37 14.90 -0.44
CA ILE A 61 -4.11 16.23 0.15
C ILE A 61 -5.43 16.94 0.47
N PRO A 62 -6.41 17.06 -0.46
CA PRO A 62 -7.73 17.63 -0.16
C PRO A 62 -8.43 16.95 1.02
N PHE A 63 -8.41 15.62 1.10
CA PHE A 63 -8.98 14.87 2.21
C PHE A 63 -8.29 15.18 3.54
N GLY A 64 -6.96 15.26 3.54
CA GLY A 64 -6.17 15.66 4.71
C GLY A 64 -6.60 17.04 5.21
N MET A 65 -6.59 18.04 4.34
CA MET A 65 -6.97 19.42 4.67
C MET A 65 -8.43 19.55 5.12
N LEU A 66 -9.35 18.85 4.46
CA LEU A 66 -10.76 18.87 4.83
C LEU A 66 -10.98 18.20 6.19
N SER A 67 -10.19 17.20 6.53
CA SER A 67 -10.27 16.51 7.82
C SER A 67 -9.94 17.41 9.01
N ASP A 68 -9.13 18.46 8.81
CA ASP A 68 -8.83 19.46 9.82
C ASP A 68 -10.05 20.33 10.16
N ARG A 69 -10.93 20.54 9.19
CA ARG A 69 -12.13 21.38 9.32
C ARG A 69 -13.38 20.60 9.71
N VAL A 70 -13.61 19.46 9.05
CA VAL A 70 -14.82 18.63 9.22
C VAL A 70 -14.67 17.67 10.42
N GLY A 71 -13.42 17.36 10.77
CA GLY A 71 -13.06 16.41 11.82
C GLY A 71 -12.53 15.09 11.25
N ARG A 72 -11.41 14.61 11.82
CA ARG A 72 -10.68 13.40 11.38
C ARG A 72 -11.59 12.18 11.24
N LYS A 73 -12.35 11.88 12.29
CA LYS A 73 -13.19 10.69 12.35
C LYS A 73 -14.30 10.71 11.29
N ARG A 74 -14.92 11.88 11.06
CA ARG A 74 -15.96 12.04 10.01
C ARG A 74 -15.39 11.79 8.62
N MET A 75 -14.21 12.33 8.33
CA MET A 75 -13.55 12.11 7.04
C MET A 75 -13.16 10.65 6.83
N ILE A 76 -12.76 9.94 7.88
CA ILE A 76 -12.50 8.48 7.80
C ILE A 76 -13.79 7.74 7.45
N TYR A 77 -14.94 8.08 8.05
CA TYR A 77 -16.23 7.48 7.68
C TYR A 77 -16.58 7.72 6.22
N ILE A 78 -16.48 8.97 5.75
CA ILE A 78 -16.75 9.32 4.34
C ILE A 78 -15.86 8.50 3.41
N GLY A 79 -14.56 8.46 3.67
CA GLY A 79 -13.61 7.72 2.83
C GLY A 79 -13.84 6.20 2.84
N LEU A 80 -14.17 5.60 3.99
CA LEU A 80 -14.50 4.17 4.06
C LEU A 80 -15.82 3.85 3.34
N VAL A 81 -16.81 4.73 3.40
CA VAL A 81 -18.08 4.57 2.64
C VAL A 81 -17.80 4.65 1.14
N LEU A 82 -17.01 5.62 0.68
CA LEU A 82 -16.60 5.72 -0.73
C LEU A 82 -15.82 4.47 -1.18
N PHE A 83 -14.92 3.98 -0.34
CA PHE A 83 -14.15 2.76 -0.62
C PHE A 83 -15.06 1.52 -0.71
N ALA A 84 -16.03 1.38 0.22
CA ALA A 84 -17.01 0.29 0.18
C ALA A 84 -17.92 0.40 -1.05
N ALA A 85 -18.45 1.58 -1.35
CA ALA A 85 -19.32 1.81 -2.50
C ALA A 85 -18.60 1.52 -3.83
N GLY A 86 -17.36 1.98 -3.98
CA GLY A 86 -16.52 1.67 -5.14
C GLY A 86 -16.25 0.17 -5.28
N SER A 87 -16.02 -0.52 -4.15
CA SER A 87 -15.84 -1.98 -4.13
C SER A 87 -17.12 -2.71 -4.55
N LEU A 88 -18.29 -2.31 -4.04
CA LEU A 88 -19.56 -2.88 -4.44
C LEU A 88 -19.89 -2.63 -5.91
N LEU A 89 -19.60 -1.43 -6.39
CA LEU A 89 -19.78 -1.07 -7.81
C LEU A 89 -18.93 -1.97 -8.72
N ALA A 90 -17.66 -2.19 -8.36
CA ALA A 90 -16.76 -3.07 -9.11
C ALA A 90 -17.14 -4.55 -8.99
N ALA A 91 -17.74 -4.96 -7.86
CA ALA A 91 -18.15 -6.34 -7.63
C ALA A 91 -19.42 -6.74 -8.40
N ALA A 92 -20.33 -5.79 -8.64
CA ALA A 92 -21.66 -6.03 -9.19
C ALA A 92 -21.72 -5.85 -10.72
N THR A 93 -20.61 -5.95 -11.42
CA THR A 93 -20.54 -5.66 -12.87
C THR A 93 -19.59 -6.60 -13.61
N ASP A 94 -19.92 -6.86 -14.87
CA ASP A 94 -19.06 -7.56 -15.81
C ASP A 94 -18.40 -6.60 -16.83
N SER A 95 -18.56 -5.27 -16.68
CA SER A 95 -18.00 -4.27 -17.57
C SER A 95 -16.73 -3.65 -17.03
N ILE A 96 -15.64 -3.64 -17.81
CA ILE A 96 -14.37 -3.02 -17.43
C ILE A 96 -14.53 -1.51 -17.14
N TYR A 97 -15.42 -0.82 -17.83
CA TYR A 97 -15.65 0.61 -17.64
C TYR A 97 -16.26 0.91 -16.26
N VAL A 98 -17.19 0.07 -15.82
CA VAL A 98 -17.82 0.21 -14.50
C VAL A 98 -16.83 -0.20 -13.40
N VAL A 99 -15.99 -1.23 -13.65
CA VAL A 99 -14.88 -1.57 -12.74
C VAL A 99 -13.93 -0.39 -12.59
N ILE A 100 -13.55 0.30 -13.69
CA ILE A 100 -12.71 1.50 -13.63
C ILE A 100 -13.37 2.59 -12.78
N ALA A 101 -14.67 2.87 -12.97
CA ALA A 101 -15.40 3.82 -12.15
C ALA A 101 -15.40 3.43 -10.67
N GLY A 102 -15.61 2.15 -10.36
CA GLY A 102 -15.49 1.60 -9.01
C GLY A 102 -14.09 1.81 -8.42
N ARG A 103 -13.03 1.58 -9.19
CA ARG A 103 -11.63 1.79 -8.80
C ARG A 103 -11.33 3.27 -8.52
N ILE A 104 -11.83 4.18 -9.34
CA ILE A 104 -11.73 5.63 -9.10
C ILE A 104 -12.43 5.99 -7.78
N LEU A 105 -13.63 5.47 -7.56
CA LEU A 105 -14.40 5.74 -6.34
C LEU A 105 -13.72 5.15 -5.08
N GLN A 106 -13.14 3.94 -5.18
CA GLN A 106 -12.32 3.36 -4.12
C GLN A 106 -11.13 4.27 -3.77
N GLY A 107 -10.40 4.75 -4.77
CA GLY A 107 -9.26 5.66 -4.59
C GLY A 107 -9.67 7.02 -4.03
N ALA A 108 -10.87 7.52 -4.40
CA ALA A 108 -11.43 8.74 -3.84
C ALA A 108 -11.63 8.67 -2.31
N GLY A 109 -11.75 7.48 -1.74
CA GLY A 109 -11.70 7.27 -0.30
C GLY A 109 -10.31 7.44 0.32
N ALA A 110 -9.60 8.52 0.00
CA ALA A 110 -8.17 8.78 0.30
C ALA A 110 -7.91 9.10 1.78
N ILE A 111 -8.14 8.15 2.69
CA ILE A 111 -8.04 8.36 4.16
C ILE A 111 -6.67 8.11 4.77
N ALA A 112 -5.65 7.73 4.00
CA ALA A 112 -4.36 7.34 4.56
C ALA A 112 -3.71 8.47 5.39
N SER A 113 -3.68 9.69 4.86
CA SER A 113 -3.19 10.88 5.58
C SER A 113 -4.03 11.20 6.81
N VAL A 114 -5.35 11.05 6.71
CA VAL A 114 -6.30 11.31 7.81
C VAL A 114 -6.12 10.31 8.95
N LEU A 115 -5.91 9.02 8.63
CA LEU A 115 -5.62 7.98 9.63
C LEU A 115 -4.30 8.26 10.37
N MET A 116 -3.25 8.66 9.65
CA MET A 116 -1.96 9.00 10.24
C MET A 116 -2.04 10.25 11.11
N ALA A 117 -2.80 11.26 10.67
CA ALA A 117 -3.05 12.44 11.47
C ALA A 117 -3.84 12.12 12.75
N LEU A 118 -4.92 11.31 12.64
CA LEU A 118 -5.67 10.88 13.82
C LEU A 118 -4.83 10.04 14.79
N LEU A 119 -3.94 9.18 14.25
CA LEU A 119 -3.00 8.42 15.07
C LEU A 119 -2.08 9.35 15.88
N SER A 120 -1.56 10.40 15.22
CA SER A 120 -0.74 11.42 15.89
C SER A 120 -1.51 12.20 16.96
N ASP A 121 -2.79 12.52 16.72
CA ASP A 121 -3.66 13.23 17.66
C ASP A 121 -3.97 12.39 18.90
N LEU A 122 -4.01 11.06 18.78
CA LEU A 122 -4.35 10.11 19.83
C LEU A 122 -3.12 9.51 20.55
N THR A 123 -1.91 9.90 20.15
CA THR A 123 -0.66 9.41 20.75
C THR A 123 0.19 10.57 21.24
N ARG A 124 0.84 10.39 22.42
CA ARG A 124 1.82 11.36 22.93
C ARG A 124 3.05 11.39 22.03
N GLU A 125 3.77 12.49 22.04
CA GLU A 125 4.92 12.72 21.18
C GLU A 125 6.01 11.65 21.34
N GLU A 126 6.29 11.22 22.55
CA GLU A 126 7.30 10.20 22.88
C GLU A 126 6.95 8.80 22.32
N GLU A 127 5.65 8.54 22.13
CA GLU A 127 5.17 7.24 21.68
C GLU A 127 4.80 7.24 20.17
N ARG A 128 4.78 8.41 19.54
CA ARG A 128 4.35 8.58 18.13
C ARG A 128 5.17 7.75 17.15
N THR A 129 6.48 7.68 17.36
CA THR A 129 7.36 6.86 16.50
C THR A 129 7.00 5.37 16.57
N LYS A 130 6.69 4.85 17.75
CA LYS A 130 6.26 3.44 17.91
C LYS A 130 4.90 3.19 17.25
N ALA A 131 3.97 4.15 17.39
CA ALA A 131 2.66 4.07 16.77
C ALA A 131 2.75 4.03 15.23
N MET A 132 3.56 4.90 14.65
CA MET A 132 3.82 4.94 13.20
C MET A 132 4.50 3.65 12.71
N ALA A 133 5.48 3.13 13.47
CA ALA A 133 6.13 1.86 13.16
C ALA A 133 5.13 0.69 13.16
N THR A 134 4.18 0.67 14.10
CA THR A 134 3.11 -0.35 14.13
C THR A 134 2.29 -0.32 12.86
N VAL A 135 1.88 0.85 12.38
CA VAL A 135 1.15 0.98 11.10
C VAL A 135 2.02 0.52 9.93
N GLY A 136 3.30 0.90 9.88
CA GLY A 136 4.22 0.47 8.82
C GLY A 136 4.36 -1.06 8.74
N ILE A 137 4.55 -1.73 9.87
CA ILE A 137 4.57 -3.21 9.94
C ILE A 137 3.26 -3.80 9.44
N THR A 138 2.14 -3.19 9.83
CA THR A 138 0.80 -3.63 9.42
C THR A 138 0.60 -3.53 7.89
N ILE A 139 1.14 -2.49 7.24
CA ILE A 139 1.08 -2.33 5.78
C ILE A 139 1.84 -3.48 5.10
N GLY A 140 3.09 -3.73 5.51
CA GLY A 140 3.91 -4.81 4.93
C GLY A 140 3.29 -6.19 5.13
N LEU A 141 2.72 -6.46 6.31
CA LEU A 141 2.02 -7.72 6.59
C LEU A 141 0.75 -7.84 5.73
N SER A 142 -0.03 -6.78 5.60
CA SER A 142 -1.23 -6.76 4.74
C SER A 142 -0.89 -7.03 3.29
N PHE A 143 0.20 -6.46 2.78
CA PHE A 143 0.70 -6.74 1.45
C PHE A 143 1.00 -8.23 1.26
N SER A 144 1.81 -8.82 2.16
CA SER A 144 2.18 -10.23 2.11
C SER A 144 0.97 -11.16 2.17
N VAL A 145 0.02 -10.88 3.07
CA VAL A 145 -1.23 -11.64 3.20
C VAL A 145 -2.10 -11.50 1.95
N SER A 146 -2.14 -10.32 1.34
CA SER A 146 -2.91 -10.07 0.13
C SER A 146 -2.44 -10.89 -1.07
N LEU A 147 -1.14 -11.10 -1.22
CA LEU A 147 -0.57 -11.93 -2.29
C LEU A 147 -0.98 -13.40 -2.18
N VAL A 148 -1.34 -13.85 -0.99
CA VAL A 148 -1.86 -15.20 -0.74
C VAL A 148 -3.39 -15.21 -0.88
N LEU A 149 -4.09 -14.27 -0.23
CA LEU A 149 -5.55 -14.24 -0.24
C LEU A 149 -6.13 -13.90 -1.61
N GLY A 150 -5.48 -13.04 -2.39
CA GLY A 150 -5.94 -12.66 -3.73
C GLY A 150 -6.15 -13.87 -4.63
N PRO A 151 -5.13 -14.70 -4.90
CA PRO A 151 -5.28 -15.92 -5.69
C PRO A 151 -6.27 -16.93 -5.11
N VAL A 152 -6.32 -17.12 -3.78
CA VAL A 152 -7.26 -18.03 -3.14
C VAL A 152 -8.71 -17.59 -3.34
N LEU A 153 -9.01 -16.32 -3.03
CA LEU A 153 -10.36 -15.78 -3.21
C LEU A 153 -10.74 -15.68 -4.69
N GLY A 154 -9.78 -15.31 -5.54
CA GLY A 154 -9.97 -15.27 -6.98
C GLY A 154 -10.32 -16.62 -7.58
N ALA A 155 -9.67 -17.70 -7.11
CA ALA A 155 -9.97 -19.07 -7.55
C ALA A 155 -11.35 -19.56 -7.09
N TRP A 156 -11.83 -19.11 -5.91
CA TRP A 156 -13.12 -19.56 -5.37
C TRP A 156 -14.31 -18.72 -5.84
N TRP A 157 -14.15 -17.42 -5.91
CA TRP A 157 -15.25 -16.48 -6.10
C TRP A 157 -15.03 -15.48 -7.25
N GLY A 158 -13.97 -15.67 -8.03
CA GLY A 158 -13.61 -14.76 -9.13
C GLY A 158 -13.25 -13.36 -8.67
N LEU A 159 -13.19 -12.44 -9.63
CA LEU A 159 -12.85 -11.03 -9.39
C LEU A 159 -13.91 -10.34 -8.53
N SER A 160 -15.20 -10.61 -8.77
CA SER A 160 -16.30 -10.06 -7.98
C SER A 160 -16.21 -10.44 -6.50
N GLY A 161 -15.78 -11.66 -6.19
CA GLY A 161 -15.57 -12.10 -4.81
C GLY A 161 -14.49 -11.32 -4.07
N ILE A 162 -13.42 -10.93 -4.75
CA ILE A 162 -12.37 -10.08 -4.17
C ILE A 162 -12.93 -8.70 -3.84
N PHE A 163 -13.73 -8.11 -4.74
CA PHE A 163 -14.33 -6.80 -4.50
C PHE A 163 -15.41 -6.85 -3.40
N TYR A 164 -16.23 -7.92 -3.33
CA TYR A 164 -17.16 -8.12 -2.20
C TYR A 164 -16.43 -8.27 -0.87
N THR A 165 -15.33 -9.02 -0.84
CA THR A 165 -14.49 -9.15 0.36
C THR A 165 -13.92 -7.79 0.76
N THR A 166 -13.45 -7.00 -0.21
CA THR A 166 -12.95 -5.64 0.03
C THR A 166 -14.04 -4.73 0.63
N ALA A 167 -15.28 -4.81 0.12
CA ALA A 167 -16.40 -4.07 0.67
C ALA A 167 -16.73 -4.50 2.11
N ALA A 168 -16.70 -5.81 2.39
CA ALA A 168 -16.91 -6.36 3.74
C ALA A 168 -15.83 -5.86 4.70
N LEU A 169 -14.56 -5.87 4.31
CA LEU A 169 -13.46 -5.31 5.10
C LEU A 169 -13.66 -3.82 5.40
N ALA A 170 -14.16 -3.04 4.43
CA ALA A 170 -14.47 -1.63 4.65
C ALA A 170 -15.61 -1.44 5.69
N VAL A 171 -16.64 -2.28 5.66
CA VAL A 171 -17.72 -2.28 6.67
C VAL A 171 -17.18 -2.63 8.05
N VAL A 172 -16.33 -3.66 8.16
CA VAL A 172 -15.66 -4.00 9.42
C VAL A 172 -14.81 -2.84 9.92
N ALA A 173 -14.07 -2.18 9.03
CA ALA A 173 -13.29 -0.98 9.37
C ALA A 173 -14.17 0.16 9.91
N LEU A 174 -15.36 0.40 9.31
CA LEU A 174 -16.36 1.36 9.82
C LEU A 174 -16.80 1.01 11.26
N VAL A 175 -17.06 -0.26 11.54
CA VAL A 175 -17.43 -0.73 12.89
C VAL A 175 -16.27 -0.51 13.87
N ILE A 176 -15.04 -0.83 13.48
CA ILE A 176 -13.85 -0.59 14.32
C ILE A 176 -13.71 0.90 14.66
N VAL A 177 -13.81 1.78 13.66
CA VAL A 177 -13.73 3.23 13.87
C VAL A 177 -14.84 3.70 14.81
N SER A 178 -16.06 3.19 14.65
CA SER A 178 -17.19 3.61 15.46
C SER A 178 -17.05 3.21 16.93
N ARG A 179 -16.60 1.98 17.20
CA ARG A 179 -16.61 1.36 18.54
C ARG A 179 -15.28 1.50 19.30
N LEU A 180 -14.15 1.51 18.58
CA LEU A 180 -12.84 1.41 19.21
C LEU A 180 -12.01 2.70 19.15
N VAL A 181 -12.27 3.57 18.17
CA VAL A 181 -11.49 4.80 18.01
C VAL A 181 -12.17 5.94 18.79
N PRO A 182 -11.53 6.51 19.83
CA PRO A 182 -12.08 7.65 20.53
C PRO A 182 -12.13 8.89 19.64
N THR A 183 -13.07 9.79 19.95
CA THR A 183 -13.09 11.12 19.31
C THR A 183 -12.13 12.03 20.07
N PRO A 184 -11.17 12.68 19.42
CA PRO A 184 -10.29 13.62 20.08
C PRO A 184 -11.09 14.76 20.72
N HIS A 185 -10.85 15.02 22.01
CA HIS A 185 -11.57 16.06 22.75
C HIS A 185 -11.09 17.49 22.45
N GLN A 186 -9.95 17.61 21.78
CA GLN A 186 -9.40 18.90 21.35
C GLN A 186 -8.92 18.77 19.90
N HIS A 187 -9.52 19.54 19.01
CA HIS A 187 -8.82 19.94 17.80
C HIS A 187 -7.65 20.82 18.27
N LYS A 188 -6.46 20.28 18.38
CA LYS A 188 -5.26 21.10 18.35
C LYS A 188 -5.20 21.67 16.93
N THR A 189 -5.89 22.78 16.70
CA THR A 189 -5.49 23.70 15.66
C THR A 189 -4.07 24.06 16.02
N SER A 190 -3.11 23.48 15.32
CA SER A 190 -1.71 23.87 15.46
C SER A 190 -1.66 25.36 15.19
N ALA A 191 -1.41 26.15 16.24
CA ALA A 191 -1.29 27.61 16.13
C ALA A 191 -0.08 28.04 15.26
N ASP A 192 0.76 27.09 14.87
CA ASP A 192 1.84 27.24 13.88
C ASP A 192 1.30 26.89 12.47
N THR A 193 0.26 27.57 12.04
CA THR A 193 -0.13 27.59 10.63
C THR A 193 0.81 28.52 9.86
N HIS A 194 2.05 28.06 9.63
CA HIS A 194 2.69 28.47 8.39
C HIS A 194 1.74 28.04 7.27
N PRO A 195 1.40 28.93 6.32
CA PRO A 195 0.45 28.57 5.27
C PRO A 195 0.92 27.27 4.63
N ALA A 196 0.04 26.26 4.58
CA ALA A 196 0.37 24.93 4.04
C ALA A 196 1.06 25.01 2.67
N ARG A 197 0.83 26.10 1.94
CA ARG A 197 1.45 26.43 0.67
C ARG A 197 2.95 26.75 0.78
N GLU A 198 3.39 27.42 1.85
CA GLU A 198 4.83 27.69 2.06
C GLU A 198 5.58 26.43 2.49
N MET A 199 4.98 25.62 3.35
CA MET A 199 5.55 24.34 3.75
C MET A 199 5.66 23.39 2.57
N LEU A 200 4.63 23.29 1.74
CA LEU A 200 4.64 22.50 0.51
C LEU A 200 5.72 23.01 -0.46
N GLY A 201 5.86 24.32 -0.62
CA GLY A 201 6.92 24.93 -1.43
C GLY A 201 8.32 24.57 -0.95
N ARG A 202 8.56 24.57 0.37
CA ARG A 202 9.86 24.17 0.96
C ARG A 202 10.17 22.69 0.75
N VAL A 203 9.18 21.80 0.96
CA VAL A 203 9.35 20.35 0.75
C VAL A 203 9.62 20.06 -0.73
N LEU A 204 8.89 20.69 -1.64
CA LEU A 204 9.08 20.53 -3.09
C LEU A 204 10.38 21.17 -3.62
N SER A 205 11.06 22.01 -2.82
CA SER A 205 12.36 22.59 -3.15
C SER A 205 13.53 21.78 -2.55
N ASP A 206 13.26 20.82 -1.65
CA ASP A 206 14.32 20.00 -1.06
C ASP A 206 14.65 18.80 -1.96
N GLY A 207 15.77 18.94 -2.70
CA GLY A 207 16.23 17.89 -3.62
C GLY A 207 16.63 16.58 -2.93
N ARG A 208 16.83 16.53 -1.60
CA ARG A 208 17.10 15.29 -0.87
C ARG A 208 15.82 14.53 -0.64
N LEU A 209 14.77 15.21 -0.19
CA LEU A 209 13.45 14.62 0.01
C LEU A 209 12.86 14.16 -1.32
N LEU A 210 12.92 14.99 -2.37
CA LEU A 210 12.44 14.62 -3.71
C LEU A 210 13.11 13.37 -4.28
N ARG A 211 14.41 13.15 -4.01
CA ARG A 211 15.09 11.91 -4.45
C ARG A 211 14.55 10.67 -3.72
N LEU A 212 14.25 10.78 -2.43
CA LEU A 212 13.67 9.68 -1.64
C LEU A 212 12.22 9.40 -2.06
N ASP A 213 11.44 10.45 -2.29
CA ASP A 213 10.06 10.33 -2.79
C ASP A 213 10.02 9.71 -4.19
N PHE A 214 10.93 10.15 -5.08
CA PHE A 214 11.11 9.52 -6.40
C PHE A 214 11.51 8.05 -6.27
N GLY A 215 12.35 7.70 -5.29
CA GLY A 215 12.72 6.32 -4.99
C GLY A 215 11.50 5.46 -4.62
N ILE A 216 10.62 5.98 -3.74
CA ILE A 216 9.37 5.30 -3.37
C ILE A 216 8.43 5.19 -4.57
N PHE A 217 8.29 6.26 -5.35
CA PHE A 217 7.49 6.24 -6.58
C PHE A 217 7.98 5.17 -7.57
N ALA A 218 9.29 5.16 -7.85
CA ALA A 218 9.89 4.19 -8.77
C ALA A 218 9.74 2.75 -8.25
N LEU A 219 9.89 2.53 -6.95
CA LEU A 219 9.70 1.22 -6.32
C LEU A 219 8.30 0.67 -6.54
N HIS A 220 7.28 1.49 -6.29
CA HIS A 220 5.87 1.09 -6.49
C HIS A 220 5.48 1.01 -7.96
N LEU A 221 6.07 1.84 -8.83
CA LEU A 221 5.90 1.74 -10.27
C LEU A 221 6.36 0.37 -10.79
N VAL A 222 7.56 -0.05 -10.40
CA VAL A 222 8.13 -1.35 -10.80
C VAL A 222 7.32 -2.50 -10.22
N LEU A 223 6.87 -2.40 -8.96
CA LEU A 223 5.97 -3.39 -8.35
C LEU A 223 4.66 -3.53 -9.13
N THR A 224 4.03 -2.41 -9.45
CA THR A 224 2.76 -2.42 -10.21
C THR A 224 2.96 -2.99 -11.60
N ALA A 225 4.03 -2.58 -12.30
CA ALA A 225 4.38 -3.13 -13.61
C ALA A 225 4.64 -4.64 -13.58
N LEU A 226 5.30 -5.13 -12.52
CA LEU A 226 5.51 -6.57 -12.32
C LEU A 226 4.17 -7.31 -12.25
N PHE A 227 3.22 -6.83 -11.45
CA PHE A 227 1.91 -7.49 -11.30
C PHE A 227 0.98 -7.33 -12.51
N LEU A 228 1.28 -6.46 -13.46
CA LEU A 228 0.59 -6.42 -14.75
C LEU A 228 1.00 -7.58 -15.66
N VAL A 229 2.20 -8.14 -15.50
CA VAL A 229 2.76 -9.13 -16.43
C VAL A 229 2.97 -10.49 -15.76
N PHE A 230 3.49 -10.51 -14.54
CA PHE A 230 4.00 -11.72 -13.91
C PHE A 230 2.92 -12.79 -13.62
N PRO A 231 1.67 -12.43 -13.19
CA PRO A 231 0.62 -13.43 -12.98
C PRO A 231 0.27 -14.20 -14.26
N SER A 232 0.12 -13.48 -15.39
CA SER A 232 -0.12 -14.12 -16.70
C SER A 232 1.08 -14.96 -17.15
N MET A 233 2.30 -14.47 -16.92
CA MET A 233 3.51 -15.23 -17.18
C MET A 233 3.56 -16.56 -16.39
N LEU A 234 3.15 -16.57 -15.11
CA LEU A 234 3.06 -17.79 -14.30
C LEU A 234 2.10 -18.82 -14.91
N GLN A 235 0.99 -18.38 -15.46
CA GLN A 235 0.00 -19.24 -16.07
C GLN A 235 0.44 -19.70 -17.48
N ASP A 236 0.80 -18.77 -18.37
CA ASP A 236 0.98 -19.02 -19.79
C ASP A 236 2.34 -19.66 -20.11
N GLN A 237 3.41 -19.26 -19.42
CA GLN A 237 4.76 -19.76 -19.69
C GLN A 237 5.16 -20.93 -18.82
N PHE A 238 4.66 -20.98 -17.56
CA PHE A 238 5.04 -22.02 -16.60
C PHE A 238 3.93 -23.01 -16.29
N GLY A 239 2.72 -22.82 -16.86
CA GLY A 239 1.58 -23.73 -16.67
C GLY A 239 1.07 -23.78 -15.23
N LEU A 240 1.39 -22.78 -14.39
CA LEU A 240 0.96 -22.74 -13.02
C LEU A 240 -0.47 -22.20 -12.92
N ALA A 241 -1.41 -23.06 -12.55
CA ALA A 241 -2.82 -22.66 -12.39
C ALA A 241 -2.97 -21.52 -11.37
N THR A 242 -3.88 -20.57 -11.62
CA THR A 242 -4.14 -19.40 -10.76
C THR A 242 -4.43 -19.81 -9.31
N SER A 243 -5.13 -20.95 -9.10
CA SER A 243 -5.39 -21.53 -7.78
C SER A 243 -4.13 -21.95 -7.02
N SER A 244 -2.99 -22.07 -7.70
CA SER A 244 -1.70 -22.45 -7.12
C SER A 244 -0.74 -21.28 -6.94
N HIS A 245 -1.09 -20.08 -7.41
CA HIS A 245 -0.21 -18.90 -7.29
C HIS A 245 0.06 -18.51 -5.83
N TRP A 246 -0.89 -18.79 -4.89
CA TRP A 246 -0.77 -18.40 -3.50
C TRP A 246 0.46 -19.03 -2.79
N TRP A 247 0.74 -20.30 -3.03
CA TRP A 247 1.89 -20.96 -2.40
C TRP A 247 3.21 -20.47 -3.01
N PHE A 248 3.20 -20.15 -4.31
CA PHE A 248 4.36 -19.58 -5.00
C PHE A 248 4.72 -18.22 -4.41
N TYR A 249 3.74 -17.31 -4.30
CA TYR A 249 3.95 -16.01 -3.68
C TYR A 249 4.29 -16.13 -2.19
N LEU A 250 3.62 -17.02 -1.45
CA LEU A 250 3.91 -17.23 -0.03
C LEU A 250 5.35 -17.65 0.20
N SER A 251 5.85 -18.65 -0.56
CA SER A 251 7.21 -19.15 -0.43
C SER A 251 8.25 -18.05 -0.73
N VAL A 252 8.02 -17.24 -1.76
CA VAL A 252 8.88 -16.10 -2.12
C VAL A 252 8.84 -15.03 -1.02
N MET A 253 7.65 -14.64 -0.56
CA MET A 253 7.50 -13.58 0.44
C MET A 253 8.16 -13.94 1.77
N VAL A 254 7.94 -15.17 2.25
CA VAL A 254 8.53 -15.63 3.52
C VAL A 254 10.06 -15.66 3.41
N THR A 255 10.59 -16.28 2.37
CA THR A 255 12.05 -16.41 2.21
C THR A 255 12.73 -15.07 1.98
N SER A 256 12.16 -14.20 1.13
CA SER A 256 12.72 -12.87 0.87
C SER A 256 12.67 -11.95 2.09
N PHE A 257 11.61 -12.06 2.92
CA PHE A 257 11.51 -11.31 4.16
C PHE A 257 12.63 -11.68 5.13
N PHE A 258 12.88 -12.96 5.35
CA PHE A 258 14.00 -13.39 6.21
C PHE A 258 15.36 -13.03 5.61
N ALA A 259 15.51 -13.13 4.29
CA ALA A 259 16.77 -12.79 3.61
C ALA A 259 17.13 -11.30 3.68
N MET A 260 16.16 -10.39 3.80
CA MET A 260 16.45 -8.96 3.92
C MET A 260 16.96 -8.55 5.31
N VAL A 261 16.61 -9.31 6.38
CA VAL A 261 16.88 -8.91 7.78
C VAL A 261 18.37 -8.65 8.05
N PRO A 262 19.33 -9.50 7.61
CA PRO A 262 20.75 -9.23 7.80
C PRO A 262 21.19 -7.87 7.20
N PHE A 263 20.64 -7.48 6.07
CA PHE A 263 20.99 -6.23 5.40
C PHE A 263 20.47 -5.01 6.16
N ILE A 264 19.26 -5.08 6.73
CA ILE A 264 18.74 -4.03 7.64
C ILE A 264 19.67 -3.90 8.86
N ILE A 265 20.06 -5.02 9.47
CA ILE A 265 20.95 -5.01 10.62
C ILE A 265 22.32 -4.38 10.27
N VAL A 266 22.88 -4.72 9.13
CA VAL A 266 24.14 -4.13 8.65
C VAL A 266 23.96 -2.63 8.38
N GLY A 267 22.87 -2.24 7.73
CA GLY A 267 22.57 -0.84 7.45
C GLY A 267 22.47 0.02 8.71
N GLU A 268 21.71 -0.45 9.71
CA GLU A 268 21.43 0.33 10.93
C GLU A 268 22.55 0.20 11.97
N LYS A 269 22.92 -1.01 12.37
CA LYS A 269 23.92 -1.21 13.45
C LYS A 269 25.33 -0.80 13.02
N LYS A 270 25.71 -1.08 11.78
CA LYS A 270 27.05 -0.72 11.25
C LYS A 270 27.09 0.65 10.58
N ARG A 271 25.97 1.41 10.60
CA ARG A 271 25.84 2.72 9.96
C ARG A 271 26.23 2.73 8.47
N ARG A 272 25.95 1.61 7.76
CA ARG A 272 26.26 1.42 6.35
C ARG A 272 25.00 1.46 5.48
N MET A 273 24.06 2.36 5.78
CA MET A 273 22.77 2.45 5.07
C MET A 273 22.96 2.79 3.58
N LYS A 274 23.88 3.71 3.24
CA LYS A 274 24.12 4.11 1.85
C LYS A 274 24.53 2.94 0.94
N PRO A 275 25.57 2.14 1.24
CA PRO A 275 25.92 0.99 0.39
C PRO A 275 24.81 -0.09 0.37
N VAL A 276 24.08 -0.29 1.47
CA VAL A 276 22.94 -1.22 1.52
C VAL A 276 21.84 -0.79 0.57
N LEU A 277 21.47 0.49 0.56
CA LEU A 277 20.46 1.03 -0.36
C LEU A 277 20.91 0.94 -1.83
N CYS A 278 22.16 1.35 -2.12
CA CYS A 278 22.69 1.24 -3.49
C CYS A 278 22.72 -0.21 -3.97
N GLY A 279 23.09 -1.14 -3.08
CA GLY A 279 23.07 -2.58 -3.38
C GLY A 279 21.65 -3.11 -3.62
N ALA A 280 20.67 -2.66 -2.83
CA ALA A 280 19.27 -3.04 -3.00
C ALA A 280 18.69 -2.49 -4.32
N ILE A 281 18.99 -1.25 -4.69
CA ILE A 281 18.57 -0.68 -5.97
C ILE A 281 19.19 -1.45 -7.14
N ALA A 282 20.48 -1.74 -7.08
CA ALA A 282 21.16 -2.54 -8.10
C ALA A 282 20.56 -3.94 -8.21
N LEU A 283 20.28 -4.60 -7.08
CA LEU A 283 19.65 -5.92 -7.05
C LEU A 283 18.24 -5.89 -7.62
N LEU A 284 17.44 -4.88 -7.26
CA LEU A 284 16.09 -4.69 -7.82
C LEU A 284 16.14 -4.53 -9.35
N THR A 285 17.08 -3.71 -9.85
CA THR A 285 17.28 -3.50 -11.29
C THR A 285 17.69 -4.78 -12.00
N LEU A 286 18.65 -5.52 -11.44
CA LEU A 286 19.09 -6.81 -12.00
C LEU A 286 17.98 -7.86 -11.98
N ALA A 287 17.22 -7.96 -10.89
CA ALA A 287 16.09 -8.86 -10.78
C ALA A 287 14.99 -8.48 -11.79
N THR A 288 14.68 -7.18 -11.94
CA THR A 288 13.70 -6.72 -12.95
C THR A 288 14.16 -7.05 -14.37
N ALA A 289 15.43 -6.81 -14.71
CA ALA A 289 16.00 -7.22 -15.98
C ALA A 289 16.02 -8.74 -16.14
N GLY A 290 16.24 -9.49 -15.06
CA GLY A 290 16.26 -10.95 -15.06
C GLY A 290 14.95 -11.59 -15.54
N PHE A 291 13.79 -10.92 -15.37
CA PHE A 291 12.51 -11.45 -15.89
C PHE A 291 12.50 -11.61 -17.41
N THR A 292 13.28 -10.84 -18.17
CA THR A 292 13.37 -10.97 -19.62
C THR A 292 14.09 -12.25 -20.06
N GLY A 293 14.93 -12.81 -19.21
CA GLY A 293 15.70 -14.04 -19.50
C GLY A 293 15.08 -15.31 -18.90
N VAL A 294 14.00 -15.19 -18.11
CA VAL A 294 13.35 -16.36 -17.50
C VAL A 294 12.40 -16.98 -18.51
N SER A 295 12.80 -18.11 -19.08
CA SER A 295 11.97 -18.91 -19.99
C SER A 295 11.96 -20.38 -19.53
N GLY A 296 10.77 -20.98 -19.43
CA GLY A 296 10.60 -22.43 -19.23
C GLY A 296 10.98 -23.01 -17.86
N SER A 297 11.50 -22.21 -16.90
CA SER A 297 11.89 -22.69 -15.60
C SER A 297 11.18 -21.95 -14.46
N LEU A 298 10.24 -22.64 -13.79
CA LEU A 298 9.55 -22.11 -12.61
C LEU A 298 10.53 -21.79 -11.46
N VAL A 299 11.61 -22.55 -11.34
CA VAL A 299 12.66 -22.30 -10.32
C VAL A 299 13.40 -21.00 -10.62
N ALA A 300 13.71 -20.71 -11.89
CA ALA A 300 14.34 -19.47 -12.28
C ALA A 300 13.39 -18.28 -12.03
N ALA A 301 12.10 -18.40 -12.36
CA ALA A 301 11.08 -17.40 -12.05
C ALA A 301 10.99 -17.14 -10.54
N TRP A 302 11.00 -18.20 -9.74
CA TRP A 302 11.00 -18.10 -8.28
C TRP A 302 12.24 -17.36 -7.77
N ALA A 303 13.42 -17.71 -8.27
CA ALA A 303 14.69 -17.10 -7.85
C ALA A 303 14.73 -15.60 -8.20
N VAL A 304 14.33 -15.22 -9.40
CA VAL A 304 14.27 -13.81 -9.83
C VAL A 304 13.28 -13.04 -8.97
N LEU A 305 12.09 -13.60 -8.72
CA LEU A 305 11.08 -12.96 -7.87
C LEU A 305 11.55 -12.87 -6.40
N PHE A 306 12.27 -13.87 -5.90
CA PHE A 306 12.87 -13.84 -4.58
C PHE A 306 13.85 -12.67 -4.43
N PHE A 307 14.78 -12.48 -5.36
CA PHE A 307 15.72 -11.35 -5.33
C PHE A 307 15.01 -10.01 -5.49
N PHE A 308 13.98 -9.96 -6.33
CA PHE A 308 13.12 -8.79 -6.47
C PHE A 308 12.49 -8.40 -5.13
N PHE A 309 11.80 -9.32 -4.46
CA PHE A 309 11.13 -9.01 -3.19
C PHE A 309 12.10 -8.83 -2.03
N MET A 310 13.26 -9.46 -2.03
CA MET A 310 14.30 -9.17 -1.04
C MET A 310 14.76 -7.70 -1.14
N ALA A 311 15.03 -7.23 -2.35
CA ALA A 311 15.41 -5.84 -2.59
C ALA A 311 14.24 -4.88 -2.33
N PHE A 312 13.04 -5.23 -2.81
CA PHE A 312 11.82 -4.43 -2.61
C PHE A 312 11.51 -4.23 -1.13
N ASN A 313 11.44 -5.30 -0.34
CA ASN A 313 11.13 -5.22 1.09
C ASN A 313 12.18 -4.41 1.85
N LEU A 314 13.46 -4.52 1.47
CA LEU A 314 14.54 -3.74 2.07
C LEU A 314 14.40 -2.25 1.77
N LEU A 315 14.08 -1.88 0.54
CA LEU A 315 13.87 -0.48 0.12
C LEU A 315 12.57 0.08 0.74
N GLU A 316 11.50 -0.69 0.75
CA GLU A 316 10.20 -0.31 1.34
C GLU A 316 10.32 -0.02 2.84
N ALA A 317 11.11 -0.80 3.57
CA ALA A 317 11.37 -0.55 5.00
C ALA A 317 12.30 0.65 5.22
N SER A 318 13.25 0.89 4.32
CA SER A 318 14.33 1.86 4.53
C SER A 318 14.00 3.27 4.04
N LEU A 319 13.33 3.43 2.88
CA LEU A 319 13.07 4.74 2.28
C LEU A 319 12.19 5.63 3.16
N PRO A 320 11.03 5.17 3.72
CA PRO A 320 10.23 6.00 4.62
C PRO A 320 10.97 6.36 5.91
N SER A 321 11.79 5.43 6.43
CA SER A 321 12.64 5.69 7.60
C SER A 321 13.65 6.82 7.34
N LEU A 322 14.24 6.86 6.15
CA LEU A 322 15.17 7.92 5.76
C LEU A 322 14.46 9.26 5.58
N ILE A 323 13.29 9.30 4.94
CA ILE A 323 12.48 10.51 4.83
C ILE A 323 12.19 11.07 6.22
N SER A 324 11.76 10.21 7.15
CA SER A 324 11.48 10.63 8.53
C SER A 324 12.72 11.17 9.28
N LYS A 325 13.92 10.71 8.93
CA LYS A 325 15.19 11.19 9.52
C LYS A 325 15.67 12.51 8.90
N GLU A 326 15.49 12.66 7.58
CA GLU A 326 15.94 13.85 6.84
C GLU A 326 14.94 15.02 6.92
N ALA A 327 13.65 14.73 7.06
CA ALA A 327 12.62 15.77 7.12
C ALA A 327 12.81 16.67 8.36
N PRO A 328 12.77 18.02 8.21
CA PRO A 328 12.80 18.96 9.32
C PRO A 328 11.67 18.68 10.31
N ALA A 329 11.94 18.87 11.62
CA ALA A 329 10.98 18.55 12.67
C ALA A 329 9.62 19.26 12.49
N ALA A 330 9.62 20.48 11.96
CA ALA A 330 8.44 21.28 11.69
C ALA A 330 7.60 20.78 10.48
N SER A 331 8.18 20.00 9.58
CA SER A 331 7.52 19.51 8.33
C SER A 331 7.32 17.99 8.28
N LYS A 332 7.57 17.28 9.38
CA LYS A 332 7.38 15.80 9.45
C LYS A 332 5.92 15.35 9.27
N GLY A 333 4.97 16.25 9.32
CA GLY A 333 3.55 15.97 9.10
C GLY A 333 3.02 16.39 7.73
N THR A 334 3.86 17.03 6.93
CA THR A 334 3.57 17.43 5.54
C THR A 334 4.08 16.39 4.58
#